data_8b3d473ab08a19aef54ea55250326216
#
_entry.id   8b3d473ab08a19aef54ea55250326216
#
_cell.length_a   1.000
_cell.length_b   1.000
_cell.length_c   1.000
_cell.angle_alpha   90.00
_cell.angle_beta   90.00
_cell.angle_gamma   90.00
#
_symmetry.space_group_name_H-M   'P 1'
#
loop_
_entity.id
_entity.type
_entity.pdbx_description
1 polymer ?
#
loop_
_entity_poly.entity_id
_entity_poly.type
_entity_poly.pdbx_seq_one_letter_code
_entity_poly.pdbx_strand_id
1 'polypeptide(L)'
;MTPPAAPTAEAEVTIEADPDQVYALITDLPTLASLGDEIATMKWRKGTSAQPGAVFKGNNRNRGRRWSTTCTVTDADPGRVFAFDVRYTVLPIAQWRYDVERVDGGGCRVTERTWDRRPGWFKKPARLATGVKDRTAANSVHIKATLQRLKEKAES
;
A
#
# COMPACT_ATOMS: atom_id res chain seq x y z
N MET A 1 18.21 -15.30 -13.06
CA MET A 1 17.17 -14.67 -12.22
C MET A 1 16.04 -14.16 -13.13
N THR A 2 14.82 -14.60 -12.87
CA THR A 2 13.67 -14.12 -13.63
C THR A 2 13.33 -12.70 -13.18
N PRO A 3 13.15 -11.72 -14.11
CA PRO A 3 12.73 -10.39 -13.70
C PRO A 3 11.40 -10.44 -12.96
N PRO A 4 11.17 -9.55 -11.99
CA PRO A 4 9.87 -9.50 -11.32
C PRO A 4 8.76 -9.20 -12.36
N ALA A 5 7.57 -9.76 -12.12
CA ALA A 5 6.42 -9.50 -12.96
C ALA A 5 6.09 -8.00 -12.97
N ALA A 6 5.57 -7.50 -14.08
CA ALA A 6 5.10 -6.12 -14.16
C ALA A 6 3.99 -5.87 -13.15
N PRO A 7 3.97 -4.72 -12.45
CA PRO A 7 2.90 -4.41 -11.52
C PRO A 7 1.56 -4.29 -12.24
N THR A 8 0.49 -4.63 -11.52
CA THR A 8 -0.88 -4.49 -12.02
C THR A 8 -1.26 -3.00 -12.10
N ALA A 9 -0.74 -2.19 -11.18
CA ALA A 9 -0.90 -0.74 -11.18
C ALA A 9 0.32 -0.10 -10.55
N GLU A 10 0.69 1.09 -11.03
CA GLU A 10 1.76 1.88 -10.44
C GLU A 10 1.57 3.37 -10.74
N ALA A 11 2.12 4.20 -9.86
CA ALA A 11 2.22 5.63 -10.07
C ALA A 11 3.39 6.16 -9.24
N GLU A 12 3.82 7.38 -9.55
CA GLU A 12 4.89 8.05 -8.79
C GLU A 12 4.55 9.52 -8.56
N VAL A 13 5.17 10.10 -7.55
CA VAL A 13 5.05 11.52 -7.23
C VAL A 13 6.39 12.02 -6.71
N THR A 14 6.71 13.27 -7.05
CA THR A 14 7.88 13.95 -6.47
C THR A 14 7.40 14.79 -5.28
N ILE A 15 8.08 14.65 -4.15
CA ILE A 15 7.73 15.30 -2.88
C ILE A 15 8.90 16.14 -2.42
N GLU A 16 8.64 17.40 -2.08
CA GLU A 16 9.65 18.32 -1.54
C GLU A 16 9.80 18.11 -0.03
N ALA A 17 10.27 16.92 0.34
CA ALA A 17 10.54 16.55 1.72
C ALA A 17 11.64 15.49 1.75
N ASP A 18 12.31 15.36 2.88
CA ASP A 18 13.38 14.40 3.06
C ASP A 18 12.86 12.95 2.94
N PRO A 19 13.58 12.02 2.27
CA PRO A 19 13.18 10.62 2.15
C PRO A 19 12.88 9.94 3.49
N ASP A 20 13.65 10.21 4.53
CA ASP A 20 13.42 9.60 5.84
C ASP A 20 12.11 10.08 6.46
N GLN A 21 11.79 11.37 6.27
CA GLN A 21 10.54 11.94 6.75
C GLN A 21 9.34 11.33 6.02
N VAL A 22 9.44 11.18 4.72
CA VAL A 22 8.39 10.56 3.90
C VAL A 22 8.23 9.09 4.26
N TYR A 23 9.33 8.36 4.43
CA TYR A 23 9.31 6.97 4.86
C TYR A 23 8.62 6.80 6.22
N ALA A 24 8.90 7.69 7.16
CA ALA A 24 8.24 7.68 8.47
C ALA A 24 6.72 7.80 8.34
N LEU A 25 6.22 8.58 7.39
CA LEU A 25 4.79 8.73 7.14
C LEU A 25 4.16 7.45 6.60
N ILE A 26 4.79 6.81 5.61
CA ILE A 26 4.22 5.60 4.99
C ILE A 26 4.32 4.37 5.88
N THR A 27 5.21 4.36 6.87
CA THR A 27 5.36 3.25 7.82
C THR A 27 4.63 3.48 9.15
N ASP A 28 4.05 4.65 9.34
CA ASP A 28 3.14 4.92 10.45
C ASP A 28 1.74 4.47 10.06
N LEU A 29 1.27 3.36 10.62
CA LEU A 29 0.03 2.73 10.17
C LEU A 29 -1.21 3.64 10.25
N PRO A 30 -1.43 4.42 11.32
CA PRO A 30 -2.55 5.36 11.32
C PRO A 30 -2.47 6.38 10.19
N THR A 31 -1.28 6.87 9.90
CA THR A 31 -1.05 7.80 8.78
C THR A 31 -1.34 7.11 7.44
N LEU A 32 -0.75 5.94 7.21
CA LEU A 32 -0.96 5.19 5.96
C LEU A 32 -2.45 4.89 5.75
N ALA A 33 -3.17 4.50 6.80
CA ALA A 33 -4.61 4.27 6.72
C ALA A 33 -5.37 5.54 6.29
N SER A 34 -4.96 6.70 6.77
CA SER A 34 -5.60 7.97 6.44
C SER A 34 -5.42 8.39 4.98
N LEU A 35 -4.43 7.84 4.29
CA LEU A 35 -4.14 8.17 2.89
C LEU A 35 -4.99 7.36 1.91
N GLY A 36 -5.54 6.23 2.31
CA GLY A 36 -6.29 5.33 1.43
C GLY A 36 -7.80 5.56 1.46
N ASP A 37 -8.46 5.38 0.31
CA ASP A 37 -9.90 5.59 0.20
C ASP A 37 -10.73 4.47 0.85
N GLU A 38 -10.27 3.23 0.73
CA GLU A 38 -10.98 2.06 1.25
C GLU A 38 -10.55 1.67 2.66
N ILE A 39 -9.49 2.26 3.18
CA ILE A 39 -8.90 1.85 4.45
C ILE A 39 -9.60 2.58 5.61
N ALA A 40 -10.12 1.82 6.57
CA ALA A 40 -10.68 2.39 7.79
C ALA A 40 -9.62 2.45 8.90
N THR A 41 -8.93 1.33 9.15
CA THR A 41 -7.88 1.27 10.18
C THR A 41 -6.78 0.30 9.77
N MET A 42 -5.58 0.53 10.33
CA MET A 42 -4.45 -0.41 10.26
C MET A 42 -3.79 -0.48 11.63
N LYS A 43 -3.53 -1.70 12.12
CA LYS A 43 -2.93 -1.91 13.45
C LYS A 43 -1.94 -3.07 13.44
N TRP A 44 -0.82 -2.91 14.11
CA TRP A 44 0.16 -3.97 14.32
C TRP A 44 -0.45 -5.13 15.09
N ARG A 45 -0.17 -6.35 14.64
CA ARG A 45 -0.55 -7.62 15.29
C ARG A 45 0.68 -8.38 15.78
N LYS A 46 1.76 -8.34 15.00
CA LYS A 46 3.04 -8.92 15.35
C LYS A 46 4.10 -7.86 15.08
N GLY A 47 4.90 -7.57 16.10
CA GLY A 47 5.83 -6.44 16.05
C GLY A 47 5.14 -5.12 16.35
N THR A 48 5.91 -4.04 16.34
CA THR A 48 5.44 -2.68 16.67
C THR A 48 5.90 -1.64 15.67
N SER A 49 6.61 -2.07 14.63
CA SER A 49 7.16 -1.19 13.60
C SER A 49 7.39 -1.95 12.30
N ALA A 50 7.69 -1.21 11.23
CA ALA A 50 7.96 -1.78 9.92
C ALA A 50 9.30 -2.54 9.93
N GLN A 51 9.21 -3.85 10.06
CA GLN A 51 10.33 -4.80 10.04
C GLN A 51 9.91 -5.99 9.20
N PRO A 52 10.81 -6.62 8.42
CA PRO A 52 10.48 -7.86 7.71
C PRO A 52 9.91 -8.90 8.68
N GLY A 53 8.78 -9.49 8.32
CA GLY A 53 8.07 -10.46 9.14
C GLY A 53 7.05 -9.87 10.11
N ALA A 54 7.03 -8.55 10.33
CA ALA A 54 6.01 -7.90 11.11
C ALA A 54 4.65 -8.04 10.42
N VAL A 55 3.58 -8.11 11.20
CA VAL A 55 2.22 -8.32 10.68
C VAL A 55 1.30 -7.22 11.18
N PHE A 56 0.48 -6.68 10.29
CA PHE A 56 -0.58 -5.76 10.66
C PHE A 56 -1.91 -6.17 10.04
N LYS A 57 -2.99 -5.73 10.65
CA LYS A 57 -4.35 -5.97 10.16
C LYS A 57 -4.90 -4.69 9.57
N GLY A 58 -5.42 -4.78 8.35
CA GLY A 58 -6.17 -3.71 7.72
C GLY A 58 -7.66 -3.98 7.80
N ASN A 59 -8.44 -3.00 8.23
CA ASN A 59 -9.89 -3.02 8.12
C ASN A 59 -10.27 -2.06 7.00
N ASN A 60 -11.05 -2.56 6.05
CA ASN A 60 -11.40 -1.83 4.83
C ASN A 60 -12.91 -1.65 4.73
N ARG A 61 -13.31 -0.64 3.97
CA ARG A 61 -14.73 -0.35 3.73
C ARG A 61 -14.93 0.22 2.33
N ASN A 62 -16.09 -0.07 1.76
CA ASN A 62 -16.52 0.53 0.50
C ASN A 62 -18.05 0.49 0.44
N ARG A 63 -18.70 1.65 0.48
CA ARG A 63 -20.16 1.79 0.33
C ARG A 63 -20.96 0.83 1.24
N GLY A 64 -20.64 0.81 2.53
CA GLY A 64 -21.30 -0.05 3.50
C GLY A 64 -20.78 -1.47 3.58
N ARG A 65 -19.94 -1.90 2.66
CA ARG A 65 -19.25 -3.20 2.71
C ARG A 65 -17.98 -3.08 3.52
N ARG A 66 -17.69 -4.09 4.33
CA ARG A 66 -16.52 -4.12 5.20
C ARG A 66 -15.81 -5.47 5.08
N TRP A 67 -14.49 -5.43 5.10
CA TRP A 67 -13.68 -6.65 5.12
C TRP A 67 -12.34 -6.36 5.80
N SER A 68 -11.68 -7.41 6.25
CA SER A 68 -10.36 -7.30 6.90
C SER A 68 -9.33 -8.08 6.12
N THR A 69 -8.10 -7.58 6.10
CA THR A 69 -6.97 -8.24 5.49
C THR A 69 -5.82 -8.32 6.47
N THR A 70 -4.96 -9.34 6.30
CA THR A 70 -3.73 -9.50 7.07
C THR A 70 -2.55 -9.18 6.16
N CYS A 71 -1.69 -8.28 6.62
CA CYS A 71 -0.54 -7.81 5.87
C CYS A 71 0.75 -8.22 6.57
N THR A 72 1.67 -8.84 5.81
CA THR A 72 2.98 -9.24 6.31
C THR A 72 4.05 -8.41 5.62
N VAL A 73 4.86 -7.69 6.38
CA VAL A 73 5.95 -6.88 5.84
C VAL A 73 7.00 -7.81 5.24
N THR A 74 7.35 -7.60 3.98
CA THR A 74 8.37 -8.36 3.26
C THR A 74 9.69 -7.60 3.16
N ASP A 75 9.62 -6.29 3.01
CA ASP A 75 10.79 -5.43 2.88
C ASP A 75 10.57 -4.17 3.70
N ALA A 76 11.59 -3.77 4.45
CA ALA A 76 11.58 -2.53 5.23
C ALA A 76 13.02 -2.01 5.33
N ASP A 77 13.39 -1.14 4.40
CA ASP A 77 14.68 -0.45 4.37
C ASP A 77 14.41 1.04 4.60
N PRO A 78 14.73 1.57 5.81
CA PRO A 78 14.38 2.95 6.17
C PRO A 78 14.82 3.98 5.13
N GLY A 79 13.89 4.84 4.75
CA GLY A 79 14.11 5.88 3.76
C GLY A 79 14.14 5.39 2.30
N ARG A 80 13.94 4.09 2.03
CA ARG A 80 14.10 3.52 0.70
C ARG A 80 12.97 2.61 0.25
N VAL A 81 12.59 1.61 1.05
CA VAL A 81 11.62 0.59 0.64
C VAL A 81 10.71 0.19 1.80
N PHE A 82 9.41 0.12 1.50
CA PHE A 82 8.43 -0.52 2.38
C PHE A 82 7.50 -1.36 1.50
N ALA A 83 7.48 -2.67 1.76
CA ALA A 83 6.67 -3.59 0.98
C ALA A 83 5.99 -4.62 1.90
N PHE A 84 4.80 -5.04 1.51
CA PHE A 84 4.06 -6.03 2.28
C PHE A 84 3.13 -6.85 1.38
N ASP A 85 2.89 -8.09 1.80
CA ASP A 85 1.92 -9.00 1.18
C ASP A 85 0.59 -8.89 1.92
N VAL A 86 -0.50 -8.88 1.15
CA VAL A 86 -1.87 -8.81 1.68
C VAL A 86 -2.56 -10.14 1.45
N ARG A 87 -3.20 -10.67 2.50
CA ARG A 87 -3.99 -11.90 2.45
C ARG A 87 -5.37 -11.69 3.06
N TYR A 88 -6.33 -12.42 2.52
CA TYR A 88 -7.64 -12.58 3.13
C TYR A 88 -7.73 -14.01 3.63
N THR A 89 -7.71 -14.19 4.95
CA THR A 89 -7.50 -15.50 5.59
C THR A 89 -6.19 -16.14 5.08
N VAL A 90 -6.25 -17.23 4.32
CA VAL A 90 -5.07 -17.88 3.71
C VAL A 90 -4.89 -17.52 2.24
N LEU A 91 -5.81 -16.74 1.64
CA LEU A 91 -5.78 -16.43 0.22
C LEU A 91 -4.88 -15.22 -0.07
N PRO A 92 -3.94 -15.34 -1.01
CA PRO A 92 -3.18 -14.18 -1.45
C PRO A 92 -4.10 -13.19 -2.19
N ILE A 93 -3.99 -11.91 -1.84
CA ILE A 93 -4.78 -10.84 -2.44
C ILE A 93 -3.91 -9.95 -3.31
N ALA A 94 -2.82 -9.44 -2.74
CA ALA A 94 -1.97 -8.46 -3.41
C ALA A 94 -0.61 -8.36 -2.76
N GLN A 95 0.32 -7.77 -3.47
CA GLN A 95 1.56 -7.23 -2.90
C GLN A 95 1.55 -5.73 -3.14
N TRP A 96 1.97 -4.97 -2.15
CA TRP A 96 2.15 -3.52 -2.23
C TRP A 96 3.59 -3.16 -1.94
N ARG A 97 4.10 -2.16 -2.68
CA ARG A 97 5.47 -1.71 -2.51
C ARG A 97 5.58 -0.20 -2.71
N TYR A 98 6.26 0.44 -1.78
CA TYR A 98 6.66 1.83 -1.86
C TYR A 98 8.17 1.90 -2.00
N ASP A 99 8.64 2.55 -3.05
CA ASP A 99 10.05 2.88 -3.23
C ASP A 99 10.23 4.38 -3.05
N VAL A 100 11.18 4.77 -2.21
CA VAL A 100 11.50 6.17 -1.93
C VAL A 100 12.92 6.41 -2.43
N GLU A 101 13.10 7.42 -3.27
CA GLU A 101 14.38 7.71 -3.91
C GLU A 101 14.68 9.21 -3.82
N ARG A 102 15.86 9.53 -3.28
CA ARG A 102 16.32 10.93 -3.24
C ARG A 102 16.51 11.45 -4.65
N VAL A 103 16.07 12.68 -4.91
CA VAL A 103 16.24 13.34 -6.21
C VAL A 103 17.17 14.55 -6.08
N ASP A 104 17.76 14.96 -7.20
CA ASP A 104 18.61 16.13 -7.25
C ASP A 104 17.83 17.40 -6.89
N GLY A 105 18.45 18.30 -6.16
CA GLY A 105 17.83 19.54 -5.70
C GLY A 105 17.09 19.43 -4.37
N GLY A 106 17.16 18.26 -3.72
CA GLY A 106 16.43 17.96 -2.47
C GLY A 106 15.06 17.37 -2.75
N GLY A 107 14.49 16.73 -1.73
CA GLY A 107 13.24 16.00 -1.90
C GLY A 107 13.42 14.57 -2.36
N CYS A 108 12.33 13.92 -2.71
CA CYS A 108 12.35 12.52 -3.11
C CYS A 108 11.26 12.20 -4.13
N ARG A 109 11.43 11.07 -4.80
CA ARG A 109 10.41 10.46 -5.63
C ARG A 109 9.88 9.24 -4.91
N VAL A 110 8.56 9.13 -4.81
CA VAL A 110 7.89 7.95 -4.24
C VAL A 110 7.17 7.24 -5.37
N THR A 111 7.47 5.96 -5.53
CA THR A 111 6.78 5.09 -6.49
C THR A 111 6.00 4.05 -5.70
N GLU A 112 4.70 3.94 -5.95
CA GLU A 112 3.84 2.93 -5.35
C GLU A 112 3.42 1.95 -6.42
N ARG A 113 3.60 0.65 -6.11
CA ARG A 113 3.26 -0.45 -7.03
C ARG A 113 2.41 -1.47 -6.31
N THR A 114 1.51 -2.11 -7.06
CA THR A 114 0.75 -3.25 -6.56
C THR A 114 0.68 -4.35 -7.59
N TRP A 115 0.69 -5.58 -7.11
CA TRP A 115 0.50 -6.79 -7.90
C TRP A 115 -0.73 -7.51 -7.39
N ASP A 116 -1.72 -7.71 -8.27
CA ASP A 116 -2.93 -8.49 -7.93
C ASP A 116 -2.56 -9.96 -7.93
N ARG A 117 -2.71 -10.62 -6.79
CA ARG A 117 -2.37 -12.02 -6.59
C ARG A 117 -3.59 -12.91 -6.33
N ARG A 118 -4.79 -12.37 -6.51
CA ARG A 118 -6.01 -13.12 -6.26
C ARG A 118 -6.15 -14.28 -7.25
N PRO A 119 -6.53 -15.50 -6.77
CA PRO A 119 -6.91 -16.58 -7.68
C PRO A 119 -8.08 -16.14 -8.56
N GLY A 120 -8.11 -16.61 -9.82
CA GLY A 120 -9.16 -16.22 -10.77
C GLY A 120 -10.58 -16.50 -10.25
N TRP A 121 -10.78 -17.65 -9.58
CA TRP A 121 -12.08 -18.05 -9.02
C TRP A 121 -12.54 -17.13 -7.88
N PHE A 122 -11.61 -16.45 -7.20
CA PHE A 122 -11.93 -15.57 -6.07
C PHE A 122 -12.35 -14.18 -6.54
N LYS A 123 -12.06 -13.78 -7.76
CA LYS A 123 -12.34 -12.41 -8.25
C LYS A 123 -13.84 -12.09 -8.26
N LYS A 124 -14.70 -13.02 -8.64
CA LYS A 124 -16.17 -12.81 -8.60
C LYS A 124 -16.72 -12.68 -7.18
N PRO A 125 -16.45 -13.62 -6.23
CA PRO A 125 -16.84 -13.41 -4.84
C PRO A 125 -16.28 -12.12 -4.24
N ALA A 126 -15.05 -11.74 -4.58
CA ALA A 126 -14.44 -10.51 -4.10
C ALA A 126 -15.19 -9.27 -4.59
N ARG A 127 -15.71 -9.25 -5.81
CA ARG A 127 -16.54 -8.15 -6.31
C ARG A 127 -17.80 -7.96 -5.47
N LEU A 128 -18.45 -9.05 -5.09
CA LEU A 128 -19.63 -8.99 -4.22
C LEU A 128 -19.28 -8.53 -2.82
N ALA A 129 -18.18 -9.03 -2.24
CA ALA A 129 -17.77 -8.69 -0.88
C ALA A 129 -17.31 -7.24 -0.75
N THR A 130 -16.58 -6.72 -1.71
CA THR A 130 -16.01 -5.37 -1.67
C THR A 130 -16.81 -4.32 -2.44
N GLY A 131 -17.67 -4.75 -3.34
CA GLY A 131 -18.43 -3.86 -4.23
C GLY A 131 -17.58 -3.23 -5.34
N VAL A 132 -16.35 -3.68 -5.53
CA VAL A 132 -15.43 -3.15 -6.54
C VAL A 132 -15.45 -4.08 -7.75
N LYS A 133 -15.97 -3.59 -8.88
CA LYS A 133 -16.13 -4.37 -10.12
C LYS A 133 -14.81 -4.58 -10.86
N ASP A 134 -13.99 -3.54 -10.95
CA ASP A 134 -12.68 -3.56 -11.60
C ASP A 134 -11.62 -3.13 -10.59
N ARG A 135 -10.95 -4.12 -9.98
CA ARG A 135 -9.94 -3.87 -8.95
C ARG A 135 -8.72 -3.16 -9.52
N THR A 136 -8.29 -3.49 -10.72
CA THR A 136 -7.14 -2.86 -11.36
C THR A 136 -7.39 -1.37 -11.59
N ALA A 137 -8.53 -1.01 -12.14
CA ALA A 137 -8.89 0.39 -12.34
C ALA A 137 -9.03 1.13 -11.01
N ALA A 138 -9.67 0.51 -10.01
CA ALA A 138 -9.80 1.09 -8.68
C ALA A 138 -8.43 1.32 -8.03
N ASN A 139 -7.53 0.35 -8.09
CA ASN A 139 -6.18 0.48 -7.52
C ASN A 139 -5.40 1.60 -8.21
N SER A 140 -5.52 1.75 -9.54
CA SER A 140 -4.85 2.84 -10.25
C SER A 140 -5.29 4.22 -9.76
N VAL A 141 -6.59 4.39 -9.52
CA VAL A 141 -7.14 5.63 -8.96
C VAL A 141 -6.69 5.82 -7.51
N HIS A 142 -6.74 4.77 -6.70
CA HIS A 142 -6.37 4.82 -5.28
C HIS A 142 -4.90 5.15 -5.09
N ILE A 143 -4.00 4.57 -5.89
CA ILE A 143 -2.56 4.85 -5.82
C ILE A 143 -2.29 6.33 -6.05
N LYS A 144 -2.88 6.90 -7.10
CA LYS A 144 -2.70 8.32 -7.42
C LYS A 144 -3.20 9.22 -6.30
N ALA A 145 -4.39 8.92 -5.76
CA ALA A 145 -4.96 9.69 -4.65
C ALA A 145 -4.11 9.57 -3.39
N THR A 146 -3.64 8.36 -3.07
CA THR A 146 -2.78 8.10 -1.90
C THR A 146 -1.48 8.90 -2.01
N LEU A 147 -0.82 8.85 -3.16
CA LEU A 147 0.43 9.59 -3.37
C LEU A 147 0.23 11.09 -3.30
N GLN A 148 -0.87 11.61 -3.81
CA GLN A 148 -1.18 13.04 -3.72
C GLN A 148 -1.41 13.47 -2.27
N ARG A 149 -2.13 12.68 -1.48
CA ARG A 149 -2.34 12.95 -0.05
C ARG A 149 -1.04 12.85 0.74
N LEU A 150 -0.18 11.90 0.40
CA LEU A 150 1.14 11.77 1.00
C LEU A 150 1.99 13.02 0.74
N LYS A 151 1.99 13.50 -0.50
CA LYS A 151 2.69 14.73 -0.88
C LYS A 151 2.18 15.94 -0.10
N GLU A 152 0.88 16.12 -0.04
CA GLU A 152 0.26 17.22 0.70
C GLU A 152 0.64 17.18 2.18
N LYS A 153 0.61 16.00 2.78
CA LYS A 153 0.95 15.82 4.20
C LYS A 153 2.42 16.06 4.46
N ALA A 154 3.30 15.56 3.61
CA ALA A 154 4.75 15.71 3.77
C ALA A 154 5.22 17.15 3.56
N GLU A 155 4.56 17.89 2.69
CA GLU A 155 4.91 19.28 2.35
C GLU A 155 4.19 20.33 3.20
N SER A 156 3.29 19.91 4.07
CA SER A 156 2.55 20.84 4.94
C SER A 156 3.36 21.36 6.12
#